data_a41b9375700742ca06bd9bcede279d64
#
_entry.id   a41b9375700742ca06bd9bcede279d64
#
_cell.length_a   1.000
_cell.length_b   1.000
_cell.length_c   1.000
_cell.angle_alpha   90.00
_cell.angle_beta   90.00
_cell.angle_gamma   90.00
#
_symmetry.space_group_name_H-M   'P 1'
#
loop_
_entity.id
_entity.type
_entity.pdbx_description
1 polymer ?
#
loop_
_entity_poly.entity_id
_entity_poly.type
_entity_poly.pdbx_seq_one_letter_code
_entity_poly.pdbx_strand_id
1 'polypeptide(L)'
;MFVTSGAGSKAEMSAYMGAYAASKAALDALARTYAAETATTSSVRVMVANPGPLRTNMRAALMPGEDPMILHTPEDFAPKVVAMCAPEWTETGRFYDFQNGGVKSFRAPA
;
A
#
# COMPACT_ATOMS: atom_id res chain seq x y z
N MET A 1 4.79 8.19 4.24
CA MET A 1 3.75 7.17 3.94
C MET A 1 3.42 7.19 2.46
N PHE A 2 3.50 6.03 1.82
CA PHE A 2 3.09 5.82 0.44
C PHE A 2 1.95 4.80 0.41
N VAL A 3 0.91 5.07 -0.37
CA VAL A 3 -0.22 4.15 -0.52
C VAL A 3 -0.11 3.46 -1.87
N THR A 4 0.07 2.15 -1.82
CA THR A 4 0.25 1.31 -3.00
C THR A 4 -1.02 0.51 -3.32
N SER A 5 -0.88 -0.46 -4.19
CA SER A 5 -1.95 -1.39 -4.57
C SER A 5 -1.36 -2.77 -4.82
N GLY A 6 -2.13 -3.78 -4.52
CA GLY A 6 -1.78 -5.15 -4.90
C GLY A 6 -1.57 -5.34 -6.41
N ALA A 7 -2.15 -4.46 -7.24
CA ALA A 7 -1.98 -4.54 -8.70
C ALA A 7 -0.53 -4.43 -9.15
N GLY A 8 0.32 -3.67 -8.41
CA GLY A 8 1.73 -3.51 -8.76
C GLY A 8 2.67 -4.49 -8.08
N SER A 9 2.19 -5.25 -7.10
CA SER A 9 3.04 -6.10 -6.25
C SER A 9 2.74 -7.60 -6.35
N LYS A 10 1.77 -8.00 -7.17
CA LYS A 10 1.41 -9.40 -7.34
C LYS A 10 2.34 -10.10 -8.32
N ALA A 11 2.56 -11.39 -8.09
CA ALA A 11 3.21 -12.26 -9.07
C ALA A 11 2.34 -12.42 -10.32
N GLU A 12 1.02 -12.53 -10.13
CA GLU A 12 0.06 -12.59 -11.23
C GLU A 12 -0.56 -11.22 -11.46
N MET A 13 -0.51 -10.75 -12.69
CA MET A 13 -1.06 -9.46 -13.08
C MET A 13 -2.51 -9.59 -13.56
N SER A 14 -3.30 -8.58 -13.29
CA SER A 14 -4.67 -8.48 -13.78
C SER A 14 -4.69 -7.92 -15.20
N ALA A 15 -5.46 -8.54 -16.08
CA ALA A 15 -5.64 -8.05 -17.45
C ALA A 15 -6.18 -6.62 -17.44
N TYR A 16 -5.79 -5.83 -18.43
CA TYR A 16 -6.23 -4.45 -18.66
C TYR A 16 -5.82 -3.44 -17.58
N MET A 17 -4.95 -3.82 -16.64
CA MET A 17 -4.50 -2.97 -15.53
C MET A 17 -3.04 -2.53 -15.69
N GLY A 18 -2.48 -2.63 -16.92
CA GLY A 18 -1.04 -2.44 -17.13
C GLY A 18 -0.52 -1.07 -16.69
N ALA A 19 -1.17 0.01 -17.07
CA ALA A 19 -0.74 1.36 -16.73
C ALA A 19 -0.83 1.60 -15.21
N TYR A 20 -1.92 1.17 -14.59
CA TYR A 20 -2.10 1.29 -13.14
C TYR A 20 -1.08 0.44 -12.39
N ALA A 21 -0.90 -0.81 -12.78
CA ALA A 21 0.07 -1.71 -12.17
C ALA A 21 1.49 -1.16 -12.29
N ALA A 22 1.88 -0.66 -13.45
CA ALA A 22 3.19 -0.06 -13.67
C ALA A 22 3.40 1.18 -12.79
N SER A 23 2.39 2.05 -12.65
CA SER A 23 2.49 3.23 -11.81
C SER A 23 2.67 2.87 -10.33
N LYS A 24 1.97 1.86 -9.85
CA LYS A 24 2.09 1.41 -8.45
C LYS A 24 3.38 0.65 -8.18
N ALA A 25 3.86 -0.14 -9.13
CA ALA A 25 5.17 -0.80 -9.02
C ALA A 25 6.30 0.23 -8.99
N ALA A 26 6.21 1.28 -9.79
CA ALA A 26 7.18 2.38 -9.78
C ALA A 26 7.14 3.13 -8.45
N LEU A 27 5.96 3.36 -7.88
CA LEU A 27 5.81 3.98 -6.56
C LEU A 27 6.48 3.14 -5.47
N ASP A 28 6.28 1.84 -5.49
CA ASP A 28 6.91 0.92 -4.54
C ASP A 28 8.44 0.96 -4.64
N ALA A 29 8.97 0.98 -5.86
CA ALA A 29 10.41 1.08 -6.09
C ALA A 29 10.96 2.41 -5.55
N LEU A 30 10.27 3.51 -5.81
CA LEU A 30 10.65 4.83 -5.32
C LEU A 30 10.65 4.91 -3.80
N ALA A 31 9.61 4.38 -3.15
CA ALA A 31 9.50 4.35 -1.70
C ALA A 31 10.61 3.52 -1.06
N ARG A 32 10.95 2.37 -1.64
CA ARG A 32 12.05 1.51 -1.17
C ARG A 32 13.40 2.20 -1.31
N THR A 33 13.63 2.89 -2.41
CA THR A 33 14.85 3.67 -2.62
C THR A 33 14.97 4.78 -1.58
N TYR A 34 13.90 5.53 -1.36
CA TYR A 34 13.86 6.59 -0.36
C TYR A 34 14.10 6.04 1.05
N ALA A 35 13.52 4.90 1.38
CA ALA A 35 13.77 4.25 2.67
C ALA A 35 15.25 3.89 2.85
N ALA A 36 15.90 3.38 1.80
CA ALA A 36 17.32 3.04 1.83
C ALA A 36 18.18 4.29 2.01
N GLU A 37 17.86 5.37 1.31
CA GLU A 37 18.58 6.64 1.40
C GLU A 37 18.50 7.28 2.78
N THR A 38 17.36 7.16 3.46
CA THR A 38 17.10 7.81 4.75
C THR A 38 17.42 6.93 5.96
N ALA A 39 17.68 5.64 5.76
CA ALA A 39 17.84 4.68 6.84
C ALA A 39 18.95 5.03 7.84
N THR A 40 20.07 5.57 7.35
CA THR A 40 21.25 5.90 8.16
C THR A 40 21.54 7.40 8.25
N THR A 41 20.84 8.22 7.49
CA THR A 41 21.12 9.66 7.38
C THR A 41 20.07 10.54 8.03
N SER A 42 18.95 9.99 8.45
CA SER A 42 17.79 10.76 8.88
C SER A 42 16.92 9.92 9.83
N SER A 43 16.07 10.60 10.60
CA SER A 43 15.04 9.98 11.42
C SER A 43 13.73 9.72 10.66
N VAL A 44 13.70 10.00 9.37
CA VAL A 44 12.52 9.76 8.53
C VAL A 44 12.19 8.28 8.48
N ARG A 45 10.95 7.94 8.69
CA ARG A 45 10.40 6.59 8.57
C ARG A 45 9.59 6.50 7.28
N VAL A 46 9.92 5.53 6.44
CA VAL A 46 9.25 5.34 5.16
C VAL A 46 8.47 4.04 5.21
N MET A 47 7.16 4.15 5.07
CA MET A 47 6.25 3.01 5.06
C MET A 47 5.44 3.00 3.77
N VAL A 48 5.17 1.82 3.26
CA VAL A 48 4.26 1.58 2.15
C VAL A 48 3.08 0.78 2.66
N ALA A 49 1.88 1.23 2.37
CA ALA A 49 0.66 0.55 2.80
C ALA A 49 -0.20 0.14 1.60
N ASN A 50 -0.65 -1.10 1.61
CA ASN A 50 -1.67 -1.59 0.69
C ASN A 50 -2.99 -1.71 1.46
N PRO A 51 -3.96 -0.83 1.19
CA PRO A 51 -5.26 -0.90 1.87
C PRO A 51 -6.12 -2.08 1.40
N GLY A 52 -5.79 -2.68 0.26
CA GLY A 52 -6.70 -3.59 -0.42
C GLY A 52 -7.91 -2.84 -0.98
N PRO A 53 -8.94 -3.55 -1.45
CA PRO A 53 -10.15 -2.91 -1.94
C PRO A 53 -10.92 -2.24 -0.79
N LEU A 54 -11.18 -0.94 -0.95
CA LEU A 54 -11.96 -0.15 -0.01
C LEU A 54 -13.24 0.35 -0.66
N ARG A 55 -14.25 0.61 0.17
CA ARG A 55 -15.52 1.20 -0.26
C ARG A 55 -15.33 2.67 -0.62
N THR A 56 -15.01 2.91 -1.90
CA THR A 56 -14.77 4.25 -2.43
C THR A 56 -15.53 4.43 -3.75
N ASN A 57 -15.70 5.67 -4.17
CA ASN A 57 -16.28 5.98 -5.49
C ASN A 57 -15.44 5.40 -6.63
N MET A 58 -14.12 5.44 -6.48
CA MET A 58 -13.21 4.85 -7.47
C MET A 58 -13.44 3.34 -7.61
N ARG A 59 -13.59 2.62 -6.50
CA ARG A 59 -13.86 1.17 -6.51
C ARG A 59 -15.22 0.88 -7.14
N ALA A 60 -16.25 1.66 -6.79
CA ALA A 60 -17.59 1.51 -7.35
C ALA A 60 -17.61 1.70 -8.87
N ALA A 61 -16.84 2.65 -9.38
CA ALA A 61 -16.71 2.90 -10.82
C ALA A 61 -15.97 1.74 -11.52
N LEU A 62 -14.96 1.18 -10.89
CA LEU A 62 -14.17 0.07 -11.44
C LEU A 62 -14.93 -1.26 -11.38
N MET A 63 -15.71 -1.49 -10.33
CA MET A 63 -16.41 -2.74 -10.05
C MET A 63 -17.89 -2.49 -9.77
N PRO A 64 -18.67 -2.05 -10.77
CA PRO A 64 -20.06 -1.62 -10.55
C PRO A 64 -21.01 -2.72 -10.08
N GLY A 65 -20.68 -3.98 -10.34
CA GLY A 65 -21.48 -5.12 -9.91
C GLY A 65 -21.16 -5.65 -8.49
N GLU A 66 -20.16 -5.07 -7.85
CA GLU A 66 -19.73 -5.53 -6.52
C GLU A 66 -20.60 -4.93 -5.42
N ASP A 67 -20.96 -5.74 -4.43
CA ASP A 67 -21.65 -5.24 -3.23
C ASP A 67 -20.66 -4.41 -2.39
N PRO A 68 -20.90 -3.09 -2.24
CA PRO A 68 -19.98 -2.25 -1.46
C PRO A 68 -19.93 -2.62 0.03
N MET A 69 -20.96 -3.30 0.53
CA MET A 69 -21.04 -3.64 1.96
C MET A 69 -20.07 -4.76 2.37
N ILE A 70 -19.48 -5.49 1.43
CA ILE A 70 -18.44 -6.49 1.72
C ILE A 70 -17.06 -5.87 1.88
N LEU A 71 -16.90 -4.59 1.55
CA LEU A 71 -15.62 -3.91 1.57
C LEU A 71 -15.43 -3.14 2.87
N HIS A 72 -14.18 -3.09 3.35
CA HIS A 72 -13.79 -2.14 4.39
C HIS A 72 -13.94 -0.70 3.90
N THR A 73 -14.18 0.20 4.84
CA THR A 73 -14.26 1.63 4.52
C THR A 73 -12.88 2.30 4.66
N PRO A 74 -12.69 3.48 4.04
CA PRO A 74 -11.49 4.29 4.31
C PRO A 74 -11.31 4.59 5.79
N GLU A 75 -12.41 4.78 6.53
CA GLU A 75 -12.39 5.03 7.97
C GLU A 75 -11.87 3.84 8.77
N ASP A 76 -12.04 2.61 8.27
CA ASP A 76 -11.46 1.42 8.88
C ASP A 76 -9.93 1.38 8.72
N PHE A 77 -9.43 1.89 7.61
CA PHE A 77 -8.00 1.93 7.29
C PHE A 77 -7.27 3.12 7.93
N ALA A 78 -7.94 4.26 8.07
CA ALA A 78 -7.34 5.52 8.50
C ALA A 78 -6.58 5.44 9.83
N PRO A 79 -7.06 4.75 10.89
CA PRO A 79 -6.31 4.65 12.13
C PRO A 79 -4.93 4.01 11.97
N LYS A 80 -4.80 3.08 11.03
CA LYS A 80 -3.51 2.43 10.73
C LYS A 80 -2.54 3.39 10.06
N VAL A 81 -3.03 4.22 9.15
CA VAL A 81 -2.23 5.27 8.52
C VAL A 81 -1.74 6.27 9.58
N VAL A 82 -2.62 6.72 10.45
CA VAL A 82 -2.27 7.65 11.53
C VAL A 82 -1.19 7.06 12.43
N ALA A 83 -1.33 5.80 12.83
CA ALA A 83 -0.35 5.13 13.67
C ALA A 83 1.03 5.05 13.00
N MET A 84 1.09 4.75 11.71
CA MET A 84 2.34 4.66 10.96
C MET A 84 2.98 6.02 10.68
N CYS A 85 2.23 7.11 10.79
CA CYS A 85 2.73 8.48 10.63
C CYS A 85 3.07 9.14 11.97
N ALA A 86 2.80 8.48 13.10
CA ALA A 86 3.04 9.03 14.42
C ALA A 86 4.54 8.99 14.79
N PRO A 87 5.01 9.93 15.66
CA PRO A 87 6.42 9.95 16.08
C PRO A 87 6.88 8.66 16.77
N GLU A 88 5.96 7.92 17.38
CA GLU A 88 6.23 6.67 18.10
C GLU A 88 6.50 5.50 17.15
N TRP A 89 6.20 5.64 15.87
CA TRP A 89 6.44 4.58 14.91
C TRP A 89 7.93 4.40 14.67
N THR A 90 8.43 3.16 14.81
CA THR A 90 9.86 2.87 14.78
C THR A 90 10.35 2.15 13.51
N GLU A 91 9.42 1.55 12.76
CA GLU A 91 9.79 0.77 11.58
C GLU A 91 9.92 1.66 10.34
N THR A 92 10.84 1.29 9.45
CA THR A 92 11.04 1.96 8.16
C THR A 92 11.39 0.93 7.09
N GLY A 93 11.10 1.26 5.83
CA GLY A 93 11.37 0.36 4.72
C GLY A 93 10.51 -0.90 4.74
N ARG A 94 9.32 -0.82 5.29
CA ARG A 94 8.41 -1.95 5.45
C ARG A 94 7.12 -1.73 4.69
N PHE A 95 6.44 -2.82 4.46
CA PHE A 95 5.15 -2.91 3.77
C PHE A 95 4.06 -3.29 4.77
N TYR A 96 2.97 -2.53 4.79
CA TYR A 96 1.80 -2.84 5.60
C TYR A 96 0.66 -3.36 4.70
N ASP A 97 0.19 -4.56 4.99
CA ASP A 97 -0.94 -5.18 4.29
C ASP A 97 -2.18 -5.12 5.19
N PHE A 98 -3.09 -4.21 4.88
CA PHE A 98 -4.29 -4.01 5.69
C PHE A 98 -5.23 -5.21 5.63
N GLN A 99 -5.37 -5.82 4.46
CA GLN A 99 -6.34 -6.88 4.24
C GLN A 99 -5.97 -8.18 4.96
N ASN A 100 -4.69 -8.55 4.92
CA ASN A 100 -4.18 -9.77 5.55
C ASN A 100 -3.54 -9.49 6.92
N GLY A 101 -3.41 -8.23 7.28
CA GLY A 101 -2.83 -7.78 8.53
C GLY A 101 -1.31 -7.87 8.57
N GLY A 102 -0.71 -6.92 9.28
CA GLY A 102 0.68 -6.97 9.65
C GLY A 102 1.65 -6.22 8.76
N VAL A 103 2.76 -5.88 9.38
CA VAL A 103 3.91 -5.25 8.75
C VAL A 103 4.82 -6.35 8.21
N LYS A 104 5.20 -6.23 6.94
CA LYS A 104 5.98 -7.22 6.23
C LYS A 104 7.20 -6.57 5.59
N SER A 105 8.21 -7.39 5.32
CA SER A 105 9.32 -6.96 4.47
C SER A 105 8.88 -6.93 3.02
N PHE A 106 9.45 -6.02 2.25
CA PHE A 106 9.36 -6.10 0.80
C PHE A 106 10.03 -7.38 0.32
N ARG A 107 9.34 -8.11 -0.52
CA ARG A 107 9.90 -9.28 -1.19
C ARG A 107 9.93 -9.02 -2.68
N ALA A 108 10.99 -9.49 -3.32
CA ALA A 108 10.92 -9.72 -4.75
C ALA A 108 9.81 -10.76 -4.99
N PRO A 109 8.97 -10.58 -6.01
CA PRO A 109 8.09 -11.66 -6.44
C PRO A 109 8.96 -12.87 -6.77
N ALA A 110 8.74 -13.91 -6.04
CA ALA A 110 9.49 -15.15 -6.25
C ALA A 110 9.05 -15.82 -7.54
#